data_5496a3f221baf7f24b4039534af7d217
#
_entry.id   5496a3f221baf7f24b4039534af7d217
#
_cell.length_a   1.000
_cell.length_b   1.000
_cell.length_c   1.000
_cell.angle_alpha   90.00
_cell.angle_beta   90.00
_cell.angle_gamma   90.00
#
_symmetry.space_group_name_H-M   'P 1'
#
loop_
_entity.id
_entity.type
_entity.pdbx_description
1 polymer ?
#
loop_
_entity_poly.entity_id
_entity_poly.type
_entity_poly.pdbx_seq_one_letter_code
_entity_poly.pdbx_strand_id
1 'polypeptide(L)'
;DVERSRGLGDVYKRQGRYWYAIVAVMIFAAVSTVFSVAGPKVMARATNALVEGLGKKIAGTGSIDFTYIAKVLLFTLGLYICSAVFSFIQGMIMTGITQKTCYRMRKEISEKINRMPMKYFESRTYGEVLSRITNDVDTLGQSLNQSVTQIITSVATLVGTLVMMISISGIMTLISLVILPVSAILISFIIKHSQKYFRQQQEYLGHINGQVEEVYGGHLVVQAYNKQESTIKKFEDTNQILFQSAWK
;
A
#
# COMPACT_ATOMS: atom_id res chain seq x y z
N ASP A 1 -31.83 2.81 -15.90
CA ASP A 1 -30.57 2.98 -16.68
C ASP A 1 -30.23 4.45 -16.98
N VAL A 2 -31.21 5.33 -17.18
CA VAL A 2 -30.98 6.77 -17.45
C VAL A 2 -30.51 7.52 -16.18
N GLU A 3 -30.94 7.13 -14.99
CA GLU A 3 -30.51 7.74 -13.71
C GLU A 3 -29.07 7.36 -13.35
N ARG A 4 -28.63 6.16 -13.70
CA ARG A 4 -27.25 5.68 -13.48
C ARG A 4 -26.24 6.41 -14.37
N SER A 5 -26.64 6.76 -15.61
CA SER A 5 -25.78 7.50 -16.54
C SER A 5 -25.65 8.99 -16.18
N ARG A 6 -26.71 9.59 -15.57
CA ARG A 6 -26.63 10.96 -15.04
C ARG A 6 -25.67 11.08 -13.85
N GLY A 7 -25.62 10.08 -12.96
CA GLY A 7 -24.71 10.07 -11.80
C GLY A 7 -23.24 10.05 -12.20
N LEU A 8 -22.87 9.27 -13.22
CA LEU A 8 -21.49 9.21 -13.74
C LEU A 8 -21.08 10.49 -14.46
N GLY A 9 -21.99 11.08 -15.28
CA GLY A 9 -21.73 12.35 -15.98
C GLY A 9 -21.58 13.54 -15.03
N ASP A 10 -22.30 13.55 -13.92
CA ASP A 10 -22.19 14.60 -12.89
C ASP A 10 -20.89 14.45 -12.08
N VAL A 11 -20.42 13.24 -11.83
CA VAL A 11 -19.11 12.99 -11.21
C VAL A 11 -17.98 13.52 -12.10
N TYR A 12 -18.05 13.29 -13.41
CA TYR A 12 -17.07 13.82 -14.38
C TYR A 12 -17.07 15.35 -14.47
N LYS A 13 -18.25 15.99 -14.52
CA LYS A 13 -18.35 17.47 -14.50
C LYS A 13 -17.89 18.08 -13.17
N ARG A 14 -18.02 17.35 -12.07
CA ARG A 14 -17.62 17.80 -10.74
C ARG A 14 -16.10 17.70 -10.51
N GLN A 15 -15.41 16.77 -11.18
CA GLN A 15 -13.95 16.65 -11.19
C GLN A 15 -13.23 17.80 -11.92
N GLY A 16 -13.90 18.49 -12.87
CA GLY A 16 -13.31 19.57 -13.65
C GLY A 16 -12.76 20.75 -12.86
N ARG A 17 -13.20 20.94 -11.60
CA ARG A 17 -12.77 22.07 -10.76
C ARG A 17 -11.37 21.88 -10.14
N TYR A 18 -10.90 20.63 -10.01
CA TYR A 18 -9.58 20.32 -9.41
C TYR A 18 -8.58 19.77 -10.42
N TRP A 19 -8.93 19.75 -11.71
CA TRP A 19 -8.07 19.25 -12.77
C TRP A 19 -6.67 19.88 -12.78
N TYR A 20 -6.60 21.20 -12.66
CA TYR A 20 -5.32 21.91 -12.61
C TYR A 20 -4.47 21.51 -11.41
N ALA A 21 -5.10 21.27 -10.26
CA ALA A 21 -4.39 20.83 -9.06
C ALA A 21 -3.90 19.37 -9.20
N ILE A 22 -4.67 18.48 -9.83
CA ILE A 22 -4.25 17.11 -10.12
C ILE A 22 -3.09 17.10 -11.12
N VAL A 23 -3.16 17.93 -12.17
CA VAL A 23 -2.06 18.09 -13.13
C VAL A 23 -0.81 18.62 -12.43
N ALA A 24 -0.93 19.59 -11.53
CA ALA A 24 0.18 20.06 -10.73
C ALA A 24 0.79 18.94 -9.88
N VAL A 25 -0.04 18.13 -9.20
CA VAL A 25 0.42 16.95 -8.43
C VAL A 25 1.19 15.98 -9.33
N MET A 26 0.72 15.70 -10.55
CA MET A 26 1.41 14.83 -11.50
C MET A 26 2.76 15.42 -11.94
N ILE A 27 2.83 16.72 -12.20
CA ILE A 27 4.08 17.39 -12.57
C ILE A 27 5.08 17.33 -11.42
N PHE A 28 4.68 17.68 -10.20
CA PHE A 28 5.56 17.60 -9.03
C PHE A 28 6.02 16.18 -8.74
N ALA A 29 5.15 15.18 -8.92
CA ALA A 29 5.52 13.78 -8.81
C ALA A 29 6.55 13.37 -9.85
N ALA A 30 6.36 13.75 -11.11
CA ALA A 30 7.31 13.45 -12.19
C ALA A 30 8.67 14.10 -11.92
N VAL A 31 8.71 15.37 -11.53
CA VAL A 31 9.94 16.09 -11.21
C VAL A 31 10.65 15.45 -10.02
N SER A 32 9.93 15.17 -8.92
CA SER A 32 10.48 14.47 -7.76
C SER A 32 11.07 13.12 -8.14
N THR A 33 10.37 12.35 -8.98
CA THR A 33 10.83 11.05 -9.46
C THR A 33 12.09 11.17 -10.30
N VAL A 34 12.19 12.15 -11.20
CA VAL A 34 13.42 12.39 -12.02
C VAL A 34 14.63 12.59 -11.11
N PHE A 35 14.51 13.44 -10.09
CA PHE A 35 15.61 13.66 -9.13
C PHE A 35 15.95 12.39 -8.33
N SER A 36 14.94 11.66 -7.87
CA SER A 36 15.12 10.43 -7.10
C SER A 36 15.78 9.32 -7.92
N VAL A 37 15.33 9.12 -9.17
CA VAL A 37 15.83 8.06 -10.07
C VAL A 37 17.19 8.40 -10.66
N ALA A 38 17.55 9.69 -10.76
CA ALA A 38 18.89 10.12 -11.20
C ALA A 38 19.96 9.85 -10.11
N GLY A 39 19.58 9.84 -8.83
CA GLY A 39 20.48 9.64 -7.70
C GLY A 39 21.40 8.43 -7.81
N PRO A 40 20.89 7.20 -8.02
CA PRO A 40 21.71 5.99 -8.17
C PRO A 40 22.71 6.05 -9.32
N LYS A 41 22.36 6.69 -10.46
CA LYS A 41 23.26 6.86 -11.60
C LYS A 41 24.44 7.79 -11.27
N VAL A 42 24.16 8.86 -10.52
CA VAL A 42 25.21 9.78 -10.04
C VAL A 42 26.07 9.11 -9.00
N MET A 43 25.47 8.39 -8.05
CA MET A 43 26.16 7.67 -6.99
C MET A 43 27.09 6.57 -7.54
N ALA A 44 26.73 5.92 -8.65
CA ALA A 44 27.58 4.95 -9.32
C ALA A 44 28.95 5.54 -9.73
N ARG A 45 29.02 6.86 -10.04
CA ARG A 45 30.29 7.54 -10.32
C ARG A 45 31.20 7.58 -9.10
N ALA A 46 30.65 7.80 -7.92
CA ALA A 46 31.41 7.76 -6.66
C ALA A 46 31.92 6.34 -6.37
N THR A 47 31.07 5.33 -6.57
CA THR A 47 31.44 3.93 -6.38
C THR A 47 32.55 3.52 -7.36
N ASN A 48 32.44 3.89 -8.64
CA ASN A 48 33.45 3.58 -9.64
C ASN A 48 34.80 4.27 -9.32
N ALA A 49 34.77 5.55 -8.91
CA ALA A 49 35.97 6.27 -8.49
C ALA A 49 36.64 5.64 -7.27
N LEU A 50 35.83 5.13 -6.32
CA LEU A 50 36.33 4.40 -5.15
C LEU A 50 37.03 3.09 -5.56
N VAL A 51 36.39 2.29 -6.43
CA VAL A 51 36.93 1.00 -6.91
C VAL A 51 38.21 1.23 -7.71
N GLU A 52 38.22 2.21 -8.61
CA GLU A 52 39.40 2.58 -9.42
C GLU A 52 40.53 3.07 -8.52
N GLY A 53 40.25 3.97 -7.57
CA GLY A 53 41.23 4.48 -6.61
C GLY A 53 41.81 3.39 -5.71
N LEU A 54 40.98 2.41 -5.28
CA LEU A 54 41.43 1.25 -4.52
C LEU A 54 42.35 0.36 -5.35
N GLY A 55 42.01 0.12 -6.63
CA GLY A 55 42.87 -0.62 -7.56
C GLY A 55 44.23 0.05 -7.75
N LYS A 56 44.26 1.36 -7.96
CA LYS A 56 45.51 2.16 -8.06
C LYS A 56 46.34 2.10 -6.77
N LYS A 57 45.69 2.13 -5.62
CA LYS A 57 46.38 2.02 -4.31
C LYS A 57 46.99 0.64 -4.11
N ILE A 58 46.30 -0.44 -4.46
CA ILE A 58 46.82 -1.81 -4.38
C ILE A 58 47.98 -2.03 -5.35
N ALA A 59 47.90 -1.45 -6.56
CA ALA A 59 48.96 -1.51 -7.55
C ALA A 59 50.15 -0.54 -7.27
N GLY A 60 50.09 0.25 -6.21
CA GLY A 60 51.14 1.20 -5.83
C GLY A 60 51.27 2.41 -6.76
N THR A 61 50.27 2.64 -7.66
CA THR A 61 50.33 3.64 -8.72
C THR A 61 49.57 4.92 -8.41
N GLY A 62 48.85 5.00 -7.28
CA GLY A 62 48.05 6.18 -6.91
C GLY A 62 47.29 6.08 -5.61
N SER A 63 46.43 7.05 -5.34
CA SER A 63 45.56 7.13 -4.16
C SER A 63 44.11 7.31 -4.52
N ILE A 64 43.21 7.11 -3.56
CA ILE A 64 41.75 7.34 -3.69
C ILE A 64 41.50 8.85 -3.65
N ASP A 65 40.80 9.39 -4.65
CA ASP A 65 40.38 10.79 -4.65
C ASP A 65 39.09 11.00 -3.82
N PHE A 66 39.28 11.17 -2.53
CA PHE A 66 38.17 11.44 -1.61
C PHE A 66 37.49 12.79 -1.90
N THR A 67 38.18 13.75 -2.47
CA THR A 67 37.64 15.09 -2.81
C THR A 67 36.59 14.97 -3.93
N TYR A 68 36.88 14.18 -4.95
CA TYR A 68 35.94 13.88 -6.01
C TYR A 68 34.71 13.12 -5.50
N ILE A 69 34.95 12.08 -4.70
CA ILE A 69 33.87 11.28 -4.09
C ILE A 69 32.97 12.17 -3.23
N ALA A 70 33.54 13.04 -2.38
CA ALA A 70 32.77 13.95 -1.54
C ALA A 70 31.91 14.92 -2.39
N LYS A 71 32.43 15.47 -3.47
CA LYS A 71 31.65 16.33 -4.40
C LYS A 71 30.48 15.58 -5.02
N VAL A 72 30.67 14.33 -5.47
CA VAL A 72 29.61 13.52 -6.07
C VAL A 72 28.54 13.18 -5.02
N LEU A 73 28.93 12.84 -3.79
CA LEU A 73 28.01 12.56 -2.70
C LEU A 73 27.19 13.79 -2.32
N LEU A 74 27.83 14.98 -2.25
CA LEU A 74 27.17 16.23 -1.91
C LEU A 74 26.17 16.65 -3.01
N PHE A 75 26.53 16.44 -4.27
CA PHE A 75 25.61 16.63 -5.40
C PHE A 75 24.41 15.66 -5.34
N THR A 76 24.67 14.38 -5.06
CA THR A 76 23.59 13.37 -4.87
C THR A 76 22.67 13.73 -3.71
N LEU A 77 23.22 14.21 -2.62
CA LEU A 77 22.43 14.71 -1.48
C LEU A 77 21.52 15.88 -1.92
N GLY A 78 22.05 16.82 -2.70
CA GLY A 78 21.27 17.91 -3.28
C GLY A 78 20.09 17.42 -4.11
N LEU A 79 20.31 16.41 -4.98
CA LEU A 79 19.25 15.81 -5.78
C LEU A 79 18.15 15.19 -4.90
N TYR A 80 18.51 14.49 -3.84
CA TYR A 80 17.53 13.91 -2.92
C TYR A 80 16.76 14.95 -2.11
N ILE A 81 17.43 16.04 -1.68
CA ILE A 81 16.77 17.17 -1.03
C ILE A 81 15.76 17.81 -1.98
N CYS A 82 16.14 18.06 -3.24
CA CYS A 82 15.20 18.57 -4.24
C CYS A 82 14.01 17.62 -4.44
N SER A 83 14.26 16.31 -4.57
CA SER A 83 13.19 15.31 -4.67
C SER A 83 12.25 15.37 -3.48
N ALA A 84 12.79 15.46 -2.26
CA ALA A 84 12.00 15.54 -1.03
C ALA A 84 11.13 16.81 -0.98
N VAL A 85 11.66 17.96 -1.39
CA VAL A 85 10.91 19.22 -1.44
C VAL A 85 9.75 19.12 -2.44
N PHE A 86 9.99 18.60 -3.64
CA PHE A 86 8.92 18.43 -4.63
C PHE A 86 7.85 17.44 -4.17
N SER A 87 8.27 16.33 -3.55
CA SER A 87 7.34 15.36 -2.95
C SER A 87 6.51 15.95 -1.81
N PHE A 88 7.12 16.79 -0.98
CA PHE A 88 6.42 17.49 0.10
C PHE A 88 5.35 18.46 -0.45
N ILE A 89 5.71 19.27 -1.47
CA ILE A 89 4.76 20.18 -2.13
C ILE A 89 3.60 19.39 -2.75
N GLN A 90 3.90 18.28 -3.42
CA GLN A 90 2.89 17.37 -3.98
C GLN A 90 1.92 16.89 -2.89
N GLY A 91 2.43 16.43 -1.75
CA GLY A 91 1.63 15.97 -0.62
C GLY A 91 0.74 17.07 -0.05
N MET A 92 1.26 18.30 0.09
CA MET A 92 0.46 19.44 0.53
C MET A 92 -0.71 19.75 -0.41
N ILE A 93 -0.45 19.78 -1.72
CA ILE A 93 -1.49 20.02 -2.73
C ILE A 93 -2.56 18.91 -2.65
N MET A 94 -2.14 17.65 -2.60
CA MET A 94 -3.05 16.51 -2.53
C MET A 94 -3.91 16.53 -1.25
N THR A 95 -3.31 16.84 -0.11
CA THR A 95 -4.04 17.02 1.16
C THR A 95 -5.08 18.13 1.05
N GLY A 96 -4.73 19.25 0.42
CA GLY A 96 -5.67 20.36 0.18
C GLY A 96 -6.87 19.95 -0.68
N ILE A 97 -6.64 19.16 -1.74
CA ILE A 97 -7.70 18.61 -2.61
C ILE A 97 -8.62 17.68 -1.79
N THR A 98 -8.01 16.77 -1.03
CA THR A 98 -8.74 15.78 -0.22
C THR A 98 -9.62 16.48 0.83
N GLN A 99 -9.09 17.45 1.57
CA GLN A 99 -9.85 18.17 2.58
C GLN A 99 -11.05 18.93 1.98
N LYS A 100 -10.86 19.57 0.84
CA LYS A 100 -11.97 20.24 0.12
C LYS A 100 -13.02 19.24 -0.36
N THR A 101 -12.61 18.05 -0.79
CA THR A 101 -13.49 16.97 -1.20
C THR A 101 -14.30 16.44 -0.02
N CYS A 102 -13.65 16.15 1.11
CA CYS A 102 -14.33 15.71 2.34
C CYS A 102 -15.31 16.77 2.87
N TYR A 103 -14.92 18.04 2.89
CA TYR A 103 -15.81 19.14 3.27
C TYR A 103 -17.08 19.14 2.42
N ARG A 104 -16.92 19.03 1.10
CA ARG A 104 -18.04 18.99 0.16
C ARG A 104 -18.93 17.77 0.38
N MET A 105 -18.34 16.59 0.58
CA MET A 105 -19.08 15.36 0.86
C MET A 105 -19.91 15.51 2.15
N ARG A 106 -19.32 16.01 3.22
CA ARG A 106 -20.04 16.26 4.48
C ARG A 106 -21.20 17.24 4.29
N LYS A 107 -20.98 18.32 3.54
CA LYS A 107 -22.05 19.28 3.20
C LYS A 107 -23.18 18.62 2.43
N GLU A 108 -22.88 17.87 1.36
CA GLU A 108 -23.87 17.18 0.54
C GLU A 108 -24.65 16.12 1.33
N ILE A 109 -23.97 15.37 2.22
CA ILE A 109 -24.61 14.38 3.10
C ILE A 109 -25.52 15.08 4.10
N SER A 110 -25.06 16.16 4.75
CA SER A 110 -25.86 16.92 5.70
C SER A 110 -27.14 17.52 5.04
N GLU A 111 -26.99 18.12 3.87
CA GLU A 111 -28.13 18.63 3.10
C GLU A 111 -29.11 17.51 2.70
N LYS A 112 -28.60 16.33 2.36
CA LYS A 112 -29.44 15.18 2.01
C LYS A 112 -30.17 14.63 3.22
N ILE A 113 -29.52 14.52 4.38
CA ILE A 113 -30.12 14.09 5.64
C ILE A 113 -31.31 14.99 6.03
N ASN A 114 -31.18 16.29 5.88
CA ASN A 114 -32.27 17.24 6.16
C ASN A 114 -33.48 17.07 5.25
N ARG A 115 -33.36 16.37 4.13
CA ARG A 115 -34.44 16.10 3.17
C ARG A 115 -34.97 14.66 3.23
N MET A 116 -34.42 13.82 4.13
CA MET A 116 -34.85 12.44 4.23
C MET A 116 -36.16 12.30 4.99
N PRO A 117 -37.03 11.31 4.62
CA PRO A 117 -38.26 11.04 5.32
C PRO A 117 -37.98 10.47 6.72
N MET A 118 -38.89 10.73 7.68
CA MET A 118 -38.80 10.24 9.07
C MET A 118 -38.59 8.72 9.17
N LYS A 119 -39.20 7.94 8.29
CA LYS A 119 -39.04 6.49 8.22
C LYS A 119 -37.59 6.02 8.15
N TYR A 120 -36.70 6.83 7.55
CA TYR A 120 -35.26 6.53 7.50
C TYR A 120 -34.63 6.61 8.90
N PHE A 121 -35.02 7.58 9.70
CA PHE A 121 -34.49 7.79 11.07
C PHE A 121 -35.08 6.78 12.08
N GLU A 122 -36.30 6.33 11.85
CA GLU A 122 -36.93 5.29 12.70
C GLU A 122 -36.24 3.91 12.56
N SER A 123 -35.65 3.64 11.39
CA SER A 123 -34.98 2.35 11.10
C SER A 123 -33.49 2.32 11.44
N ARG A 124 -32.92 3.43 11.94
CA ARG A 124 -31.47 3.56 12.20
C ARG A 124 -31.19 4.30 13.50
N THR A 125 -30.05 3.99 14.11
CA THR A 125 -29.62 4.73 15.29
C THR A 125 -29.02 6.08 14.88
N TYR A 126 -29.19 7.08 15.72
CA TYR A 126 -28.60 8.41 15.53
C TYR A 126 -27.07 8.36 15.39
N GLY A 127 -26.42 7.48 16.16
CA GLY A 127 -24.97 7.23 16.08
C GLY A 127 -24.51 6.68 14.75
N GLU A 128 -25.29 5.79 14.08
CA GLU A 128 -24.98 5.27 12.76
C GLU A 128 -24.98 6.39 11.70
N VAL A 129 -25.97 7.26 11.72
CA VAL A 129 -26.07 8.39 10.79
C VAL A 129 -24.93 9.38 11.00
N LEU A 130 -24.61 9.68 12.26
CA LEU A 130 -23.49 10.58 12.59
C LEU A 130 -22.14 9.98 12.19
N SER A 131 -21.94 8.68 12.43
CA SER A 131 -20.70 7.98 12.03
C SER A 131 -20.44 8.07 10.53
N ARG A 132 -21.46 8.03 9.69
CA ARG A 132 -21.31 8.18 8.24
C ARG A 132 -20.81 9.56 7.82
N ILE A 133 -21.23 10.63 8.51
CA ILE A 133 -20.80 12.00 8.21
C ILE A 133 -19.37 12.24 8.69
N THR A 134 -18.98 11.62 9.81
CA THR A 134 -17.68 11.80 10.43
C THR A 134 -16.70 10.74 9.97
N ASN A 135 -16.82 9.52 10.48
CA ASN A 135 -15.83 8.46 10.32
C ASN A 135 -15.71 7.94 8.88
N ASP A 136 -16.86 7.72 8.19
CA ASP A 136 -16.81 7.17 6.83
C ASP A 136 -16.22 8.20 5.85
N VAL A 137 -16.56 9.49 5.98
CA VAL A 137 -16.00 10.54 5.13
C VAL A 137 -14.50 10.72 5.42
N ASP A 138 -14.06 10.63 6.68
CA ASP A 138 -12.65 10.73 7.03
C ASP A 138 -11.87 9.52 6.50
N THR A 139 -12.41 8.32 6.63
CA THR A 139 -11.82 7.08 6.09
C THR A 139 -11.69 7.15 4.57
N LEU A 140 -12.74 7.62 3.88
CA LEU A 140 -12.70 7.85 2.43
C LEU A 140 -11.65 8.90 2.06
N GLY A 141 -11.56 10.00 2.81
CA GLY A 141 -10.57 11.04 2.60
C GLY A 141 -9.15 10.53 2.73
N GLN A 142 -8.85 9.80 3.80
CA GLN A 142 -7.53 9.20 4.02
C GLN A 142 -7.20 8.19 2.90
N SER A 143 -8.13 7.32 2.56
CA SER A 143 -7.95 6.33 1.49
C SER A 143 -7.73 6.98 0.13
N LEU A 144 -8.49 8.02 -0.21
CA LEU A 144 -8.32 8.78 -1.45
C LEU A 144 -6.96 9.47 -1.51
N ASN A 145 -6.56 10.17 -0.42
CA ASN A 145 -5.27 10.84 -0.36
C ASN A 145 -4.12 9.84 -0.56
N GLN A 146 -4.14 8.75 0.19
CA GLN A 146 -3.09 7.73 0.13
C GLN A 146 -3.08 7.01 -1.23
N SER A 147 -4.23 6.52 -1.69
CA SER A 147 -4.31 5.72 -2.93
C SER A 147 -3.98 6.53 -4.17
N VAL A 148 -4.52 7.75 -4.29
CA VAL A 148 -4.25 8.60 -5.47
C VAL A 148 -2.79 9.03 -5.49
N THR A 149 -2.23 9.46 -4.35
CA THR A 149 -0.81 9.79 -4.24
C THR A 149 0.06 8.60 -4.61
N GLN A 150 -0.24 7.42 -4.05
CA GLN A 150 0.51 6.19 -4.32
C GLN A 150 0.46 5.78 -5.80
N ILE A 151 -0.69 5.86 -6.45
CA ILE A 151 -0.82 5.53 -7.88
C ILE A 151 0.03 6.48 -8.71
N ILE A 152 -0.08 7.79 -8.48
CA ILE A 152 0.67 8.80 -9.24
C ILE A 152 2.19 8.59 -9.06
N THR A 153 2.67 8.44 -7.83
CA THR A 153 4.09 8.24 -7.55
C THR A 153 4.60 6.90 -8.08
N SER A 154 3.82 5.84 -7.97
CA SER A 154 4.20 4.51 -8.47
C SER A 154 4.32 4.49 -10.00
N VAL A 155 3.37 5.10 -10.71
CA VAL A 155 3.42 5.20 -12.18
C VAL A 155 4.62 6.04 -12.61
N ALA A 156 4.85 7.20 -11.98
CA ALA A 156 5.98 8.06 -12.27
C ALA A 156 7.31 7.34 -12.01
N THR A 157 7.43 6.64 -10.88
CA THR A 157 8.63 5.87 -10.51
C THR A 157 8.87 4.71 -11.48
N LEU A 158 7.83 3.97 -11.84
CA LEU A 158 7.93 2.85 -12.77
C LEU A 158 8.43 3.33 -14.14
N VAL A 159 7.80 4.37 -14.69
CA VAL A 159 8.20 4.95 -15.98
C VAL A 159 9.64 5.53 -15.89
N GLY A 160 9.93 6.31 -14.85
CA GLY A 160 11.24 6.91 -14.65
C GLY A 160 12.34 5.86 -14.51
N THR A 161 12.08 4.80 -13.73
CA THR A 161 13.06 3.71 -13.55
C THR A 161 13.28 2.94 -14.85
N LEU A 162 12.22 2.62 -15.61
CA LEU A 162 12.35 1.94 -16.90
C LEU A 162 13.18 2.76 -17.88
N VAL A 163 12.90 4.05 -18.01
CA VAL A 163 13.68 4.96 -18.87
C VAL A 163 15.15 4.98 -18.46
N MET A 164 15.43 5.07 -17.15
CA MET A 164 16.80 5.04 -16.65
C MET A 164 17.49 3.72 -16.88
N MET A 165 16.82 2.60 -16.65
CA MET A 165 17.38 1.26 -16.90
C MET A 165 17.77 1.07 -18.37
N ILE A 166 16.89 1.45 -19.30
CA ILE A 166 17.18 1.42 -20.75
C ILE A 166 18.37 2.32 -21.07
N SER A 167 18.45 3.51 -20.47
CA SER A 167 19.56 4.48 -20.64
C SER A 167 20.90 3.95 -20.12
N ILE A 168 20.91 3.03 -19.16
CA ILE A 168 22.14 2.45 -18.59
C ILE A 168 22.55 1.20 -19.39
N SER A 169 21.64 0.26 -19.55
CA SER A 169 21.89 -0.98 -20.29
C SER A 169 20.56 -1.63 -20.71
N GLY A 170 20.31 -1.69 -22.03
CA GLY A 170 19.12 -2.36 -22.58
C GLY A 170 19.10 -3.87 -22.28
N ILE A 171 20.27 -4.53 -22.26
CA ILE A 171 20.37 -5.96 -21.98
C ILE A 171 19.96 -6.26 -20.52
N MET A 172 20.47 -5.48 -19.57
CA MET A 172 20.12 -5.64 -18.15
C MET A 172 18.64 -5.33 -17.91
N THR A 173 18.08 -4.38 -18.64
CA THR A 173 16.64 -4.08 -18.59
C THR A 173 15.80 -5.26 -19.09
N LEU A 174 16.20 -5.88 -20.19
CA LEU A 174 15.52 -7.05 -20.74
C LEU A 174 15.55 -8.23 -19.75
N ILE A 175 16.71 -8.48 -19.13
CA ILE A 175 16.84 -9.53 -18.10
C ILE A 175 15.89 -9.24 -16.92
N SER A 176 15.86 -8.01 -16.44
CA SER A 176 14.97 -7.61 -15.33
C SER A 176 13.50 -7.76 -15.69
N LEU A 177 13.09 -7.40 -16.93
CA LEU A 177 11.73 -7.58 -17.41
C LEU A 177 11.32 -9.06 -17.53
N VAL A 178 12.26 -9.96 -17.82
CA VAL A 178 11.98 -11.41 -17.86
C VAL A 178 11.86 -11.99 -16.45
N ILE A 179 12.63 -11.47 -15.49
CA ILE A 179 12.56 -11.93 -14.10
C ILE A 179 11.19 -11.64 -13.46
N LEU A 180 10.54 -10.52 -13.79
CA LEU A 180 9.23 -10.15 -13.24
C LEU A 180 8.13 -11.20 -13.50
N PRO A 181 7.85 -11.64 -14.74
CA PRO A 181 6.86 -12.67 -14.97
C PRO A 181 7.26 -14.03 -14.39
N VAL A 182 8.54 -14.38 -14.40
CA VAL A 182 9.02 -15.61 -13.75
C VAL A 182 8.73 -15.58 -12.25
N SER A 183 9.03 -14.48 -11.57
CA SER A 183 8.73 -14.29 -10.15
C SER A 183 7.21 -14.36 -9.90
N ALA A 184 6.41 -13.71 -10.74
CA ALA A 184 4.94 -13.73 -10.62
C ALA A 184 4.37 -15.15 -10.78
N ILE A 185 4.89 -15.96 -11.71
CA ILE A 185 4.51 -17.35 -11.90
C ILE A 185 4.87 -18.18 -10.66
N LEU A 186 6.10 -18.05 -10.15
CA LEU A 186 6.56 -18.75 -8.96
C LEU A 186 5.71 -18.39 -7.72
N ILE A 187 5.44 -17.11 -7.51
CA ILE A 187 4.59 -16.62 -6.41
C ILE A 187 3.17 -17.18 -6.55
N SER A 188 2.59 -17.15 -7.76
CA SER A 188 1.26 -17.67 -8.02
C SER A 188 1.18 -19.17 -7.77
N PHE A 189 2.22 -19.91 -8.13
CA PHE A 189 2.32 -21.34 -7.85
C PHE A 189 2.37 -21.63 -6.35
N ILE A 190 3.21 -20.90 -5.61
CA ILE A 190 3.32 -21.01 -4.15
C ILE A 190 1.99 -20.68 -3.48
N ILE A 191 1.36 -19.55 -3.84
CA ILE A 191 0.07 -19.13 -3.28
C ILE A 191 -0.99 -20.22 -3.54
N LYS A 192 -1.12 -20.70 -4.77
CA LYS A 192 -2.09 -21.73 -5.13
C LYS A 192 -1.88 -23.02 -4.33
N HIS A 193 -0.63 -23.40 -4.09
CA HIS A 193 -0.30 -24.57 -3.29
C HIS A 193 -0.59 -24.36 -1.80
N SER A 194 -0.22 -23.21 -1.26
CA SER A 194 -0.40 -22.87 0.15
C SER A 194 -1.86 -22.55 0.53
N GLN A 195 -2.67 -22.08 -0.43
CA GLN A 195 -4.06 -21.65 -0.17
C GLN A 195 -4.92 -22.74 0.46
N LYS A 196 -4.68 -24.01 0.11
CA LYS A 196 -5.36 -25.17 0.72
C LYS A 196 -5.09 -25.24 2.23
N TYR A 197 -3.84 -25.06 2.62
CA TYR A 197 -3.42 -25.11 4.03
C TYR A 197 -3.92 -23.92 4.82
N PHE A 198 -3.89 -22.71 4.24
CA PHE A 198 -4.47 -21.53 4.86
C PHE A 198 -5.97 -21.65 5.11
N ARG A 199 -6.71 -22.20 4.13
CA ARG A 199 -8.15 -22.44 4.32
C ARG A 199 -8.41 -23.45 5.43
N GLN A 200 -7.66 -24.56 5.43
CA GLN A 200 -7.76 -25.58 6.46
C GLN A 200 -7.40 -25.01 7.84
N GLN A 201 -6.36 -24.21 7.94
CA GLN A 201 -5.97 -23.55 9.18
C GLN A 201 -7.08 -22.64 9.72
N GLN A 202 -7.72 -21.83 8.88
CA GLN A 202 -8.82 -20.95 9.30
C GLN A 202 -10.06 -21.75 9.73
N GLU A 203 -10.38 -22.82 9.03
CA GLU A 203 -11.49 -23.71 9.36
C GLU A 203 -11.28 -24.38 10.71
N TYR A 204 -10.12 -25.01 10.93
CA TYR A 204 -9.83 -25.68 12.20
C TYR A 204 -9.62 -24.71 13.37
N LEU A 205 -9.13 -23.49 13.12
CA LEU A 205 -9.11 -22.42 14.12
C LEU A 205 -10.53 -22.06 14.56
N GLY A 206 -11.47 -21.98 13.63
CA GLY A 206 -12.89 -21.79 13.94
C GLY A 206 -13.48 -22.95 14.77
N HIS A 207 -13.14 -24.20 14.43
CA HIS A 207 -13.56 -25.38 15.20
C HIS A 207 -13.02 -25.38 16.63
N ILE A 208 -11.74 -25.04 16.82
CA ILE A 208 -11.14 -24.93 18.16
C ILE A 208 -11.82 -23.83 18.97
N ASN A 209 -12.02 -22.65 18.40
CA ASN A 209 -12.69 -21.55 19.09
C ASN A 209 -14.13 -21.95 19.50
N GLY A 210 -14.88 -22.61 18.60
CA GLY A 210 -16.20 -23.11 18.90
C GLY A 210 -16.21 -24.19 20.01
N GLN A 211 -15.22 -25.09 19.98
CA GLN A 211 -15.08 -26.11 21.06
C GLN A 211 -14.76 -25.47 22.41
N VAL A 212 -13.88 -24.48 22.44
CA VAL A 212 -13.54 -23.75 23.66
C VAL A 212 -14.77 -23.04 24.22
N GLU A 213 -15.54 -22.35 23.37
CA GLU A 213 -16.76 -21.65 23.77
C GLU A 213 -17.82 -22.64 24.29
N GLU A 214 -18.04 -23.77 23.60
CA GLU A 214 -18.98 -24.82 23.99
C GLU A 214 -18.59 -25.42 25.34
N VAL A 215 -17.32 -25.81 25.51
CA VAL A 215 -16.83 -26.45 26.74
C VAL A 215 -16.80 -25.46 27.90
N TYR A 216 -16.46 -24.20 27.66
CA TYR A 216 -16.46 -23.18 28.72
C TYR A 216 -17.87 -22.83 29.16
N GLY A 217 -18.83 -22.71 28.21
CA GLY A 217 -20.23 -22.47 28.50
C GLY A 217 -20.94 -23.68 29.17
N GLY A 218 -20.51 -24.91 28.80
CA GLY A 218 -21.06 -26.17 29.34
C GLY A 218 -20.20 -26.85 30.40
N HIS A 219 -19.23 -26.14 31.03
CA HIS A 219 -18.25 -26.75 31.93
C HIS A 219 -18.86 -27.61 33.05
N LEU A 220 -19.93 -27.14 33.69
CA LEU A 220 -20.64 -27.88 34.74
C LEU A 220 -21.25 -29.19 34.22
N VAL A 221 -21.71 -29.19 32.97
CA VAL A 221 -22.30 -30.39 32.34
C VAL A 221 -21.21 -31.41 32.03
N VAL A 222 -20.08 -30.95 31.46
CA VAL A 222 -18.92 -31.81 31.19
C VAL A 222 -18.41 -32.47 32.46
N GLN A 223 -18.37 -31.74 33.59
CA GLN A 223 -17.93 -32.22 34.87
C GLN A 223 -18.96 -33.21 35.47
N ALA A 224 -20.28 -32.89 35.41
CA ALA A 224 -21.34 -33.73 35.96
C ALA A 224 -21.41 -35.11 35.28
N TYR A 225 -21.07 -35.17 33.96
CA TYR A 225 -21.09 -36.41 33.19
C TYR A 225 -19.69 -37.08 33.05
N ASN A 226 -18.68 -36.63 33.78
CA ASN A 226 -17.28 -37.15 33.73
C ASN A 226 -16.74 -37.24 32.29
N LYS A 227 -16.99 -36.22 31.48
CA LYS A 227 -16.60 -36.19 30.07
C LYS A 227 -15.30 -35.39 29.77
N GLN A 228 -14.52 -35.04 30.81
CA GLN A 228 -13.31 -34.21 30.68
C GLN A 228 -12.29 -34.85 29.75
N GLU A 229 -11.95 -36.13 29.92
CA GLU A 229 -10.94 -36.82 29.08
C GLU A 229 -11.37 -36.87 27.62
N SER A 230 -12.64 -37.19 27.35
CA SER A 230 -13.13 -37.24 25.98
C SER A 230 -13.13 -35.86 25.29
N THR A 231 -13.37 -34.80 26.07
CA THR A 231 -13.34 -33.42 25.60
C THR A 231 -11.94 -32.96 25.29
N ILE A 232 -10.96 -33.26 26.15
CA ILE A 232 -9.54 -32.96 25.94
C ILE A 232 -9.03 -33.71 24.72
N LYS A 233 -9.35 -35.01 24.58
CA LYS A 233 -8.96 -35.80 23.41
C LYS A 233 -9.49 -35.19 22.10
N LYS A 234 -10.78 -34.81 22.08
CA LYS A 234 -11.36 -34.15 20.91
C LYS A 234 -10.68 -32.84 20.56
N PHE A 235 -10.27 -32.05 21.56
CA PHE A 235 -9.51 -30.83 21.38
C PHE A 235 -8.10 -31.13 20.82
N GLU A 236 -7.39 -32.10 21.38
CA GLU A 236 -6.07 -32.49 20.89
C GLU A 236 -6.09 -32.97 19.44
N ASP A 237 -7.06 -33.81 19.07
CA ASP A 237 -7.23 -34.29 17.70
C ASP A 237 -7.45 -33.10 16.72
N THR A 238 -8.28 -32.13 17.08
CA THR A 238 -8.53 -30.93 16.29
C THR A 238 -7.29 -30.03 16.23
N ASN A 239 -6.61 -29.85 17.36
CA ASN A 239 -5.41 -29.04 17.46
C ASN A 239 -4.22 -29.65 16.67
N GLN A 240 -4.13 -30.99 16.63
CA GLN A 240 -3.10 -31.63 15.82
C GLN A 240 -3.28 -31.38 14.32
N ILE A 241 -4.52 -31.34 13.82
CA ILE A 241 -4.82 -31.01 12.42
C ILE A 241 -4.48 -29.51 12.15
N LEU A 242 -4.84 -28.62 13.08
CA LEU A 242 -4.48 -27.21 13.01
C LEU A 242 -2.96 -27.04 12.96
N PHE A 243 -2.25 -27.70 13.85
CA PHE A 243 -0.76 -27.67 13.86
C PHE A 243 -0.15 -28.15 12.54
N GLN A 244 -0.64 -29.29 12.00
CA GLN A 244 -0.14 -29.82 10.73
C GLN A 244 -0.45 -28.89 9.54
N SER A 245 -1.60 -28.20 9.55
CA SER A 245 -1.94 -27.24 8.50
C SER A 245 -1.13 -25.93 8.60
N ALA A 246 -0.73 -25.53 9.82
CA ALA A 246 0.10 -24.36 10.04
C ALA A 246 1.59 -24.58 9.74
N TRP A 247 2.07 -25.82 9.88
CA TRP A 247 3.47 -26.18 9.63
C TRP A 247 3.80 -26.35 8.13
N LYS A 248 2.83 -26.71 7.30
CA LYS A 248 3.01 -26.93 5.85
C LYS A 248 2.87 -25.64 5.05
#